data_dd6a4237988fe0ee272cb8aeaef94206
#
_entry.id   dd6a4237988fe0ee272cb8aeaef94206
#
_cell.length_a   1.000
_cell.length_b   1.000
_cell.length_c   1.000
_cell.angle_alpha   90.00
_cell.angle_beta   90.00
_cell.angle_gamma   90.00
#
_symmetry.space_group_name_H-M   'P 1'
#
loop_
_entity.id
_entity.type
_entity.pdbx_description
1 polymer ?
#
loop_
_entity_poly.entity_id
_entity_poly.type
_entity_poly.pdbx_seq_one_letter_code
_entity_poly.pdbx_strand_id
1 'polypeptide(L)'
;ACGIPGTIGGAALMNAGAYDGEFSQVCVRVTCVTPEGRIVEVPRDETEWSYRHSMFDAARYVVVAATLELSPAPEEDIRARMDELTSKREAKQPIDMPSAGSTFKRPEGYFAAALIDQAGLGGLSVGGAQVSTKHTGFVVNAGDATAADVQSLIAEVQRRVLESSGVALEPEVRMW
;
A
#
# COMPACT_ATOMS: atom_id res chain seq x y z
N ALA A 1 -11.65 -3.65 -1.98
CA ALA A 1 -10.96 -3.15 -0.76
C ALA A 1 -10.98 -4.15 0.40
N CYS A 2 -11.78 -5.23 0.30
CA CYS A 2 -11.84 -6.26 1.33
C CYS A 2 -10.44 -6.83 1.61
N GLY A 3 -10.04 -6.90 2.88
CA GLY A 3 -8.75 -7.41 3.31
C GLY A 3 -7.55 -6.45 3.14
N ILE A 4 -7.77 -5.19 2.72
CA ILE A 4 -6.74 -4.14 2.84
C ILE A 4 -6.89 -3.50 4.22
N PRO A 5 -5.91 -3.62 5.13
CA PRO A 5 -5.98 -2.96 6.43
C PRO A 5 -5.82 -1.45 6.27
N GLY A 6 -6.62 -0.68 6.99
CA GLY A 6 -6.55 0.77 6.95
C GLY A 6 -7.91 1.46 7.08
N THR A 7 -7.93 2.75 6.75
CA THR A 7 -9.11 3.60 6.83
C THR A 7 -9.52 4.10 5.45
N ILE A 8 -10.76 4.57 5.31
CA ILE A 8 -11.24 5.25 4.09
C ILE A 8 -10.39 6.49 3.79
N GLY A 9 -9.95 7.22 4.83
CA GLY A 9 -9.06 8.36 4.67
C GLY A 9 -7.73 7.99 4.04
N GLY A 10 -7.08 6.92 4.53
CA GLY A 10 -5.86 6.38 3.94
C GLY A 10 -6.08 5.86 2.52
N ALA A 11 -7.23 5.21 2.25
CA ALA A 11 -7.59 4.73 0.93
C ALA A 11 -7.72 5.88 -0.09
N ALA A 12 -8.38 6.98 0.30
CA ALA A 12 -8.51 8.17 -0.55
C ALA A 12 -7.14 8.83 -0.80
N LEU A 13 -6.32 8.98 0.27
CA LEU A 13 -5.01 9.63 0.19
C LEU A 13 -4.05 8.89 -0.72
N MET A 14 -4.04 7.56 -0.67
CA MET A 14 -3.12 6.71 -1.43
C MET A 14 -3.71 6.18 -2.74
N ASN A 15 -4.94 6.56 -3.11
CA ASN A 15 -5.67 5.87 -4.18
C ASN A 15 -5.52 4.35 -4.04
N ALA A 16 -5.91 3.83 -2.88
CA ALA A 16 -5.66 2.43 -2.53
C ALA A 16 -6.22 1.49 -3.59
N GLY A 17 -5.41 0.53 -4.01
CA GLY A 17 -5.79 -0.41 -5.05
C GLY A 17 -5.10 -1.76 -4.91
N ALA A 18 -5.82 -2.81 -5.34
CA ALA A 18 -5.34 -4.17 -5.45
C ALA A 18 -6.23 -4.96 -6.41
N TYR A 19 -5.67 -5.99 -7.07
CA TYR A 19 -6.42 -6.88 -7.97
C TYR A 19 -7.21 -6.11 -9.04
N ASP A 20 -6.54 -5.19 -9.72
CA ASP A 20 -7.06 -4.36 -10.82
C ASP A 20 -8.16 -3.35 -10.41
N GLY A 21 -8.42 -3.18 -9.11
CA GLY A 21 -9.33 -2.17 -8.58
C GLY A 21 -8.59 -1.06 -7.84
N GLU A 22 -9.05 0.17 -7.97
CA GLU A 22 -8.55 1.34 -7.27
C GLU A 22 -9.68 2.15 -6.64
N PHE A 23 -9.38 2.89 -5.57
CA PHE A 23 -10.35 3.72 -4.85
C PHE A 23 -10.99 4.79 -5.75
N SER A 24 -10.21 5.40 -6.64
CA SER A 24 -10.65 6.37 -7.64
C SER A 24 -11.77 5.87 -8.57
N GLN A 25 -11.88 4.56 -8.79
CA GLN A 25 -12.88 3.99 -9.68
C GLN A 25 -14.31 4.08 -9.11
N VAL A 26 -14.43 4.10 -7.79
CA VAL A 26 -15.72 4.05 -7.08
C VAL A 26 -15.99 5.30 -6.24
N CYS A 27 -15.00 6.12 -5.94
CA CYS A 27 -15.19 7.34 -5.18
C CYS A 27 -15.58 8.49 -6.12
N VAL A 28 -16.69 9.16 -5.83
CA VAL A 28 -17.19 10.31 -6.61
C VAL A 28 -16.83 11.64 -5.98
N ARG A 29 -16.56 11.65 -4.66
CA ARG A 29 -16.30 12.88 -3.91
C ARG A 29 -15.64 12.54 -2.57
N VAL A 30 -14.74 13.41 -2.12
CA VAL A 30 -14.08 13.31 -0.81
C VAL A 30 -14.37 14.57 0.01
N THR A 31 -14.78 14.40 1.27
CA THR A 31 -14.93 15.51 2.21
C THR A 31 -13.64 15.63 3.03
N CYS A 32 -13.06 16.81 3.07
CA CYS A 32 -11.78 17.10 3.72
C CYS A 32 -11.86 18.29 4.66
N VAL A 33 -10.93 18.34 5.62
CA VAL A 33 -10.60 19.54 6.38
C VAL A 33 -9.29 20.10 5.84
N THR A 34 -9.30 21.40 5.45
CA THR A 34 -8.10 22.11 4.98
C THR A 34 -7.18 22.49 6.14
N PRO A 35 -5.92 22.89 5.91
CA PRO A 35 -5.02 23.41 6.95
C PRO A 35 -5.59 24.59 7.75
N GLU A 36 -6.49 25.38 7.14
CA GLU A 36 -7.17 26.51 7.80
C GLU A 36 -8.42 26.09 8.59
N GLY A 37 -8.69 24.78 8.68
CA GLY A 37 -9.83 24.23 9.42
C GLY A 37 -11.19 24.33 8.69
N ARG A 38 -11.20 24.62 7.37
CA ARG A 38 -12.43 24.66 6.58
C ARG A 38 -12.81 23.26 6.07
N ILE A 39 -14.08 22.94 6.11
CA ILE A 39 -14.61 21.72 5.48
C ILE A 39 -14.86 22.01 4.01
N VAL A 40 -14.31 21.19 3.13
CA VAL A 40 -14.47 21.28 1.68
C VAL A 40 -14.83 19.91 1.10
N GLU A 41 -15.55 19.92 -0.01
CA GLU A 41 -15.82 18.75 -0.83
C GLU A 41 -14.97 18.83 -2.11
N VAL A 42 -14.20 17.79 -2.38
CA VAL A 42 -13.35 17.66 -3.56
C VAL A 42 -13.95 16.60 -4.46
N PRO A 43 -14.46 16.96 -5.66
CA PRO A 43 -14.99 16.00 -6.61
C PRO A 43 -13.87 15.17 -7.23
N ARG A 44 -14.22 14.01 -7.81
CA ARG A 44 -13.28 13.02 -8.39
C ARG A 44 -12.25 13.63 -9.33
N ASP A 45 -12.69 14.51 -10.22
CA ASP A 45 -11.90 15.14 -11.28
C ASP A 45 -10.87 16.15 -10.76
N GLU A 46 -11.00 16.58 -9.51
CA GLU A 46 -10.07 17.50 -8.84
C GLU A 46 -9.10 16.79 -7.87
N THR A 47 -9.22 15.47 -7.68
CA THR A 47 -8.43 14.72 -6.69
C THR A 47 -7.00 14.41 -7.12
N GLU A 48 -6.68 14.56 -8.40
CA GLU A 48 -5.38 14.23 -9.02
C GLU A 48 -4.92 12.79 -8.72
N TRP A 49 -5.86 11.84 -8.63
CA TRP A 49 -5.52 10.45 -8.35
C TRP A 49 -4.70 9.82 -9.46
N SER A 50 -3.60 9.23 -9.04
CA SER A 50 -2.76 8.36 -9.87
C SER A 50 -2.22 7.21 -9.01
N TYR A 51 -1.27 6.42 -9.51
CA TYR A 51 -0.72 5.28 -8.77
C TYR A 51 -0.11 5.72 -7.44
N ARG A 52 -0.72 5.33 -6.31
CA ARG A 52 -0.30 5.66 -4.92
C ARG A 52 -0.16 7.17 -4.69
N HIS A 53 -0.99 7.96 -5.34
CA HIS A 53 -0.94 9.42 -5.26
C HIS A 53 -2.33 10.04 -5.24
N SER A 54 -2.45 11.20 -4.58
CA SER A 54 -3.57 12.14 -4.65
C SER A 54 -3.10 13.54 -4.25
N MET A 55 -3.89 14.56 -4.57
CA MET A 55 -3.64 15.94 -4.14
C MET A 55 -3.68 16.14 -2.62
N PHE A 56 -4.37 15.26 -1.88
CA PHE A 56 -4.64 15.44 -0.45
C PHE A 56 -3.39 15.50 0.42
N ASP A 57 -2.33 14.78 0.03
CA ASP A 57 -1.06 14.77 0.74
C ASP A 57 -0.32 16.12 0.59
N ALA A 58 -0.13 16.57 -0.66
CA ALA A 58 0.54 17.84 -0.95
C ALA A 58 -0.24 19.04 -0.41
N ALA A 59 -1.57 19.00 -0.47
CA ALA A 59 -2.46 20.01 0.06
C ALA A 59 -2.58 19.98 1.59
N ARG A 60 -2.04 18.94 2.27
CA ARG A 60 -2.16 18.72 3.72
C ARG A 60 -3.62 18.66 4.19
N TYR A 61 -4.49 18.10 3.37
CA TYR A 61 -5.90 17.93 3.69
C TYR A 61 -6.10 16.69 4.56
N VAL A 62 -6.95 16.82 5.58
CA VAL A 62 -7.38 15.67 6.38
C VAL A 62 -8.68 15.14 5.79
N VAL A 63 -8.64 13.93 5.22
CA VAL A 63 -9.83 13.26 4.69
C VAL A 63 -10.71 12.78 5.85
N VAL A 64 -11.98 13.20 5.88
CA VAL A 64 -12.94 12.84 6.94
C VAL A 64 -14.09 11.97 6.44
N ALA A 65 -14.45 12.05 5.14
CA ALA A 65 -15.46 11.19 4.53
C ALA A 65 -15.22 11.02 3.03
N ALA A 66 -15.83 9.99 2.45
CA ALA A 66 -15.87 9.78 1.01
C ALA A 66 -17.26 9.30 0.58
N THR A 67 -17.73 9.78 -0.56
CA THR A 67 -18.94 9.30 -1.22
C THR A 67 -18.56 8.31 -2.31
N LEU A 68 -19.09 7.09 -2.20
CA LEU A 68 -18.83 6.01 -3.16
C LEU A 68 -20.07 5.78 -4.03
N GLU A 69 -19.84 5.53 -5.31
CA GLU A 69 -20.87 5.06 -6.24
C GLU A 69 -20.58 3.59 -6.57
N LEU A 70 -21.54 2.73 -6.26
CA LEU A 70 -21.40 1.28 -6.40
C LEU A 70 -22.54 0.73 -7.26
N SER A 71 -22.26 -0.34 -7.99
CA SER A 71 -23.27 -1.09 -8.76
C SER A 71 -23.87 -2.21 -7.91
N PRO A 72 -25.21 -2.35 -7.86
CA PRO A 72 -25.83 -3.48 -7.21
C PRO A 72 -25.43 -4.80 -7.88
N ALA A 73 -25.23 -5.85 -7.07
CA ALA A 73 -24.99 -7.22 -7.54
C ALA A 73 -25.65 -8.22 -6.57
N PRO A 74 -25.90 -9.47 -6.98
CA PRO A 74 -26.36 -10.52 -6.07
C PRO A 74 -25.40 -10.70 -4.89
N GLU A 75 -25.95 -10.88 -3.69
CA GLU A 75 -25.12 -11.02 -2.47
C GLU A 75 -24.17 -12.21 -2.55
N GLU A 76 -24.59 -13.32 -3.13
CA GLU A 76 -23.77 -14.51 -3.32
C GLU A 76 -22.54 -14.25 -4.18
N ASP A 77 -22.68 -13.49 -5.27
CA ASP A 77 -21.57 -13.12 -6.15
C ASP A 77 -20.57 -12.21 -5.44
N ILE A 78 -21.09 -11.24 -4.66
CA ILE A 78 -20.24 -10.34 -3.85
C ILE A 78 -19.44 -11.16 -2.83
N ARG A 79 -20.09 -12.05 -2.09
CA ARG A 79 -19.43 -12.91 -1.09
C ARG A 79 -18.40 -13.82 -1.74
N ALA A 80 -18.76 -14.52 -2.80
CA ALA A 80 -17.84 -15.39 -3.53
C ALA A 80 -16.59 -14.64 -4.01
N ARG A 81 -16.76 -13.39 -4.51
CA ARG A 81 -15.62 -12.56 -4.92
C ARG A 81 -14.77 -12.10 -3.74
N MET A 82 -15.38 -11.75 -2.62
CA MET A 82 -14.66 -11.40 -1.39
C MET A 82 -13.82 -12.57 -0.88
N ASP A 83 -14.39 -13.77 -0.84
CA ASP A 83 -13.73 -15.00 -0.37
C ASP A 83 -12.57 -15.37 -1.31
N GLU A 84 -12.77 -15.29 -2.62
CA GLU A 84 -11.74 -15.51 -3.62
C GLU A 84 -10.53 -14.57 -3.41
N LEU A 85 -10.78 -13.26 -3.25
CA LEU A 85 -9.72 -12.26 -3.07
C LEU A 85 -9.02 -12.41 -1.72
N THR A 86 -9.76 -12.76 -0.67
CA THR A 86 -9.20 -13.05 0.65
C THR A 86 -8.28 -14.26 0.59
N SER A 87 -8.73 -15.36 0.01
CA SER A 87 -7.92 -16.58 -0.15
C SER A 87 -6.65 -16.33 -0.98
N LYS A 88 -6.76 -15.56 -2.07
CA LYS A 88 -5.59 -15.17 -2.86
C LYS A 88 -4.58 -14.34 -2.06
N ARG A 89 -5.06 -13.44 -1.21
CA ARG A 89 -4.22 -12.62 -0.33
C ARG A 89 -3.54 -13.47 0.74
N GLU A 90 -4.27 -14.30 1.43
CA GLU A 90 -3.77 -15.22 2.44
C GLU A 90 -2.70 -16.18 1.89
N ALA A 91 -2.91 -16.69 0.68
CA ALA A 91 -1.94 -17.58 0.03
C ALA A 91 -0.61 -16.89 -0.29
N LYS A 92 -0.61 -15.59 -0.63
CA LYS A 92 0.56 -14.88 -1.17
C LYS A 92 1.22 -13.91 -0.21
N GLN A 93 0.50 -13.33 0.73
CA GLN A 93 1.01 -12.28 1.62
C GLN A 93 1.24 -12.80 3.04
N PRO A 94 2.21 -12.26 3.79
CA PRO A 94 2.50 -12.65 5.18
C PRO A 94 1.54 -11.95 6.15
N ILE A 95 0.23 -12.21 6.01
CA ILE A 95 -0.82 -11.56 6.81
C ILE A 95 -0.85 -12.01 8.27
N ASP A 96 -0.17 -13.09 8.58
CA ASP A 96 0.06 -13.66 9.92
C ASP A 96 1.17 -12.94 10.69
N MET A 97 1.91 -12.04 10.03
CA MET A 97 3.00 -11.27 10.64
C MET A 97 2.71 -9.75 10.54
N PRO A 98 3.03 -8.96 11.60
CA PRO A 98 2.89 -7.52 11.57
C PRO A 98 3.75 -6.91 10.45
N SER A 99 3.15 -6.08 9.61
CA SER A 99 3.83 -5.35 8.54
C SER A 99 3.07 -4.09 8.16
N ALA A 100 3.71 -3.19 7.43
CA ALA A 100 3.08 -2.00 6.86
C ALA A 100 2.54 -2.23 5.42
N GLY A 101 2.36 -3.49 5.01
CA GLY A 101 1.97 -3.87 3.65
C GLY A 101 3.18 -4.00 2.71
N SER A 102 2.97 -3.80 1.41
CA SER A 102 4.08 -3.73 0.45
C SER A 102 5.00 -2.57 0.79
N THR A 103 6.28 -2.87 0.95
CA THR A 103 7.26 -1.89 1.43
C THR A 103 7.67 -0.89 0.36
N PHE A 104 7.66 -1.33 -0.91
CA PHE A 104 8.11 -0.52 -2.04
C PHE A 104 7.00 -0.37 -3.08
N LYS A 105 6.96 0.81 -3.72
CA LYS A 105 6.16 1.05 -4.92
C LYS A 105 6.64 0.15 -6.06
N ARG A 106 5.75 -0.12 -7.00
CA ARG A 106 6.11 -0.87 -8.21
C ARG A 106 6.95 0.02 -9.13
N PRO A 107 8.23 -0.34 -9.42
CA PRO A 107 9.03 0.38 -10.39
C PRO A 107 8.46 0.22 -11.81
N GLU A 108 8.69 1.21 -12.66
CA GLU A 108 8.27 1.15 -14.06
C GLU A 108 8.92 -0.05 -14.77
N GLY A 109 8.10 -0.88 -15.42
CA GLY A 109 8.55 -2.09 -16.12
C GLY A 109 8.94 -3.27 -15.24
N TYR A 110 8.90 -3.15 -13.91
CA TYR A 110 9.36 -4.19 -12.98
C TYR A 110 8.35 -4.47 -11.86
N PHE A 111 8.61 -5.51 -11.08
CA PHE A 111 7.95 -5.81 -9.82
C PHE A 111 8.98 -5.76 -8.69
N ALA A 112 8.78 -4.90 -7.70
CA ALA A 112 9.72 -4.75 -6.59
C ALA A 112 10.02 -6.09 -5.89
N ALA A 113 8.99 -6.91 -5.61
CA ALA A 113 9.16 -8.22 -5.01
C ALA A 113 10.05 -9.15 -5.83
N ALA A 114 9.91 -9.14 -7.16
CA ALA A 114 10.73 -9.97 -8.05
C ALA A 114 12.21 -9.53 -8.06
N LEU A 115 12.47 -8.23 -8.05
CA LEU A 115 13.83 -7.68 -7.95
C LEU A 115 14.49 -8.04 -6.61
N ILE A 116 13.75 -7.95 -5.51
CA ILE A 116 14.22 -8.31 -4.17
C ILE A 116 14.50 -9.82 -4.08
N ASP A 117 13.65 -10.64 -4.67
CA ASP A 117 13.82 -12.10 -4.73
C ASP A 117 15.04 -12.49 -5.57
N GLN A 118 15.19 -11.91 -6.77
CA GLN A 118 16.35 -12.10 -7.66
C GLN A 118 17.67 -11.67 -7.01
N ALA A 119 17.64 -10.65 -6.17
CA ALA A 119 18.80 -10.22 -5.38
C ALA A 119 19.10 -11.15 -4.18
N GLY A 120 18.31 -12.21 -3.97
CA GLY A 120 18.50 -13.20 -2.90
C GLY A 120 18.23 -12.63 -1.50
N LEU A 121 17.34 -11.64 -1.37
CA LEU A 121 17.15 -10.91 -0.11
C LEU A 121 15.99 -11.46 0.75
N GLY A 122 15.28 -12.49 0.32
CA GLY A 122 14.27 -13.17 1.15
C GLY A 122 14.88 -13.67 2.46
N GLY A 123 14.29 -13.28 3.61
CA GLY A 123 14.80 -13.61 4.94
C GLY A 123 15.94 -12.71 5.46
N LEU A 124 16.43 -11.74 4.69
CA LEU A 124 17.39 -10.75 5.18
C LEU A 124 16.79 -10.00 6.37
N SER A 125 17.57 -9.89 7.45
CA SER A 125 17.11 -9.28 8.70
C SER A 125 18.05 -8.18 9.19
N VAL A 126 17.48 -7.17 9.85
CA VAL A 126 18.19 -6.16 10.66
C VAL A 126 17.42 -6.02 11.96
N GLY A 127 18.05 -6.31 13.08
CA GLY A 127 17.35 -6.40 14.37
C GLY A 127 16.15 -7.35 14.28
N GLY A 128 14.98 -6.89 14.69
CA GLY A 128 13.73 -7.64 14.60
C GLY A 128 13.00 -7.53 13.25
N ALA A 129 13.46 -6.68 12.33
CA ALA A 129 12.85 -6.53 11.01
C ALA A 129 13.39 -7.55 10.01
N GLN A 130 12.53 -8.13 9.16
CA GLN A 130 12.92 -9.13 8.17
C GLN A 130 12.20 -8.93 6.84
N VAL A 131 12.90 -9.16 5.73
CA VAL A 131 12.27 -9.34 4.41
C VAL A 131 11.52 -10.67 4.44
N SER A 132 10.22 -10.64 4.20
CA SER A 132 9.38 -11.83 4.25
C SER A 132 9.86 -12.89 3.25
N THR A 133 9.95 -14.13 3.70
CA THR A 133 10.24 -15.29 2.85
C THR A 133 9.02 -15.74 2.04
N LYS A 134 7.81 -15.35 2.47
CA LYS A 134 6.55 -15.67 1.76
C LYS A 134 6.30 -14.70 0.60
N HIS A 135 6.66 -13.43 0.78
CA HIS A 135 6.53 -12.38 -0.25
C HIS A 135 7.59 -11.31 -0.02
N THR A 136 8.63 -11.32 -0.82
CA THR A 136 9.83 -10.47 -0.67
C THR A 136 9.57 -8.96 -0.77
N GLY A 137 8.40 -8.55 -1.27
CA GLY A 137 7.95 -7.14 -1.27
C GLY A 137 7.50 -6.62 0.11
N PHE A 138 7.47 -7.48 1.15
CA PHE A 138 7.05 -7.13 2.50
C PHE A 138 8.25 -7.16 3.45
N VAL A 139 8.36 -6.12 4.28
CA VAL A 139 9.18 -6.14 5.50
C VAL A 139 8.23 -6.41 6.66
N VAL A 140 8.52 -7.46 7.41
CA VAL A 140 7.71 -7.92 8.56
C VAL A 140 8.45 -7.70 9.86
N ASN A 141 7.70 -7.53 10.94
CA ASN A 141 8.24 -7.60 12.30
C ASN A 141 8.33 -9.08 12.71
N ALA A 142 9.53 -9.65 12.66
CA ALA A 142 9.79 -11.04 13.00
C ALA A 142 10.11 -11.24 14.49
N GLY A 143 10.30 -10.15 15.26
CA GLY A 143 10.55 -10.18 16.69
C GLY A 143 11.08 -8.84 17.22
N ASP A 144 10.22 -8.05 17.86
CA ASP A 144 10.57 -6.80 18.55
C ASP A 144 11.31 -5.76 17.68
N ALA A 145 10.96 -5.67 16.38
CA ALA A 145 11.55 -4.71 15.46
C ALA A 145 11.27 -3.27 15.89
N THR A 146 12.30 -2.46 15.93
CA THR A 146 12.19 -1.01 16.07
C THR A 146 11.95 -0.35 14.71
N ALA A 147 11.47 0.91 14.71
CA ALA A 147 11.38 1.70 13.48
C ALA A 147 12.75 1.86 12.80
N ALA A 148 13.83 1.99 13.59
CA ALA A 148 15.20 2.09 13.09
C ALA A 148 15.65 0.80 12.37
N ASP A 149 15.26 -0.39 12.88
CA ASP A 149 15.54 -1.66 12.22
C ASP A 149 14.85 -1.73 10.85
N VAL A 150 13.56 -1.37 10.80
CA VAL A 150 12.81 -1.34 9.53
C VAL A 150 13.43 -0.35 8.54
N GLN A 151 13.79 0.86 8.97
CA GLN A 151 14.44 1.86 8.11
C GLN A 151 15.79 1.36 7.58
N SER A 152 16.60 0.77 8.46
CA SER A 152 17.92 0.22 8.08
C SER A 152 17.79 -0.93 7.10
N LEU A 153 16.79 -1.81 7.30
CA LEU A 153 16.52 -2.92 6.38
C LEU A 153 16.03 -2.40 5.02
N ILE A 154 15.15 -1.41 4.99
CA ILE A 154 14.69 -0.77 3.74
C ILE A 154 15.87 -0.20 2.96
N ALA A 155 16.77 0.55 3.63
CA ALA A 155 17.94 1.14 2.99
C ALA A 155 18.89 0.05 2.43
N GLU A 156 19.10 -1.03 3.16
CA GLU A 156 19.94 -2.15 2.71
C GLU A 156 19.32 -2.88 1.49
N VAL A 157 18.01 -3.11 1.49
CA VAL A 157 17.31 -3.67 0.34
C VAL A 157 17.44 -2.76 -0.88
N GLN A 158 17.21 -1.45 -0.72
CA GLN A 158 17.38 -0.46 -1.81
C GLN A 158 18.79 -0.51 -2.39
N ARG A 159 19.81 -0.51 -1.54
CA ARG A 159 21.20 -0.56 -1.97
C ARG A 159 21.51 -1.82 -2.78
N ARG A 160 21.17 -3.01 -2.26
CA ARG A 160 21.47 -4.29 -2.92
C ARG A 160 20.69 -4.48 -4.22
N VAL A 161 19.43 -4.07 -4.27
CA VAL A 161 18.64 -4.15 -5.51
C VAL A 161 19.20 -3.21 -6.57
N LEU A 162 19.58 -1.97 -6.19
CA LEU A 162 20.23 -1.04 -7.10
C LEU A 162 21.55 -1.61 -7.66
N GLU A 163 22.40 -2.20 -6.80
CA GLU A 163 23.66 -2.82 -7.20
C GLU A 163 23.49 -4.01 -8.15
N SER A 164 22.46 -4.84 -7.93
CA SER A 164 22.24 -6.05 -8.72
C SER A 164 21.46 -5.84 -10.01
N SER A 165 20.54 -4.89 -10.04
CA SER A 165 19.61 -4.71 -11.18
C SER A 165 19.69 -3.33 -11.83
N GLY A 166 20.35 -2.35 -11.22
CA GLY A 166 20.35 -0.96 -11.66
C GLY A 166 19.02 -0.22 -11.41
N VAL A 167 18.03 -0.86 -10.77
CA VAL A 167 16.71 -0.28 -10.51
C VAL A 167 16.65 0.29 -9.09
N ALA A 168 16.32 1.57 -8.96
CA ALA A 168 16.08 2.20 -7.67
C ALA A 168 14.67 1.87 -7.17
N LEU A 169 14.56 1.34 -5.95
CA LEU A 169 13.28 1.11 -5.28
C LEU A 169 12.85 2.34 -4.49
N GLU A 170 11.57 2.74 -4.64
CA GLU A 170 10.96 3.82 -3.86
C GLU A 170 10.09 3.22 -2.74
N PRO A 171 10.29 3.60 -1.46
CA PRO A 171 9.42 3.12 -0.38
C PRO A 171 7.98 3.63 -0.55
N GLU A 172 7.00 2.74 -0.32
CA GLU A 172 5.58 3.10 -0.19
C GLU A 172 5.24 3.42 1.29
N VAL A 173 6.02 2.87 2.22
CA VAL A 173 5.88 3.11 3.66
C VAL A 173 6.22 4.56 3.98
N ARG A 174 5.31 5.23 4.69
CA ARG A 174 5.50 6.61 5.18
C ARG A 174 6.11 6.60 6.57
N MET A 175 7.14 7.43 6.77
CA MET A 175 7.83 7.59 8.04
C MET A 175 7.49 8.98 8.59
N TRP A 176 7.07 9.02 9.84
CA TRP A 176 6.69 10.24 10.55
C TRP A 176 7.78 10.68 11.53
#